data_074ac3ab4eb3a7400cf1aa74689a525e
#
_entry.id   074ac3ab4eb3a7400cf1aa74689a525e
#
_cell.length_a   1.000
_cell.length_b   1.000
_cell.length_c   1.000
_cell.angle_alpha   90.00
_cell.angle_beta   90.00
_cell.angle_gamma   90.00
#
_symmetry.space_group_name_H-M   'P 1'
#
loop_
_entity.id
_entity.type
_entity.pdbx_description
1 polymer ?
#
loop_
_entity_poly.entity_id
_entity_poly.type
_entity_poly.pdbx_seq_one_letter_code
_entity_poly.pdbx_strand_id
1 'polypeptide(L)'
;RLVMRPLYARPLDAILATWGLGIVIGQLITLLFGREVQFVKSPISGAVDFLGASYSQYRLLMVIASVALALALAAVLNGTRLGLQTRAVIMNENLARGLGINSGLVRFITFSLGAGLASLAGALITPLTSVDPNLGVPWLVSAFMLVLVSGMSLASLAVACLVLGGAQVLVSTYGNPVLGGLTIVVLAALILRLRPQGFARE
;
A
#
# COMPACT_ATOMS: atom_id res chain seq x y z
N ARG A 1 18.35 -8.60 2.82
CA ARG A 1 18.89 -9.74 3.61
C ARG A 1 20.15 -9.33 4.39
N LEU A 2 21.06 -8.56 3.80
CA LEU A 2 22.31 -8.09 4.43
C LEU A 2 22.08 -7.20 5.65
N VAL A 3 21.15 -6.23 5.56
CA VAL A 3 20.88 -5.25 6.63
C VAL A 3 19.89 -5.80 7.66
N MET A 4 18.87 -6.52 7.24
CA MET A 4 17.75 -6.93 8.11
C MET A 4 18.06 -8.17 8.98
N ARG A 5 18.97 -9.05 8.53
CA ARG A 5 19.23 -10.32 9.23
C ARG A 5 19.80 -10.14 10.65
N PRO A 6 20.74 -9.22 10.92
CA PRO A 6 21.24 -8.96 12.27
C PRO A 6 20.26 -8.18 13.16
N LEU A 7 19.27 -7.45 12.55
CA LEU A 7 18.35 -6.58 13.27
C LEU A 7 17.04 -7.25 13.68
N TYR A 8 16.80 -8.51 13.29
CA TYR A 8 15.57 -9.24 13.69
C TYR A 8 15.37 -9.38 15.20
N ALA A 9 16.45 -9.33 15.98
CA ALA A 9 16.38 -9.42 17.43
C ALA A 9 15.97 -8.09 18.12
N ARG A 10 16.01 -6.97 17.37
CA ARG A 10 15.73 -5.62 17.90
C ARG A 10 14.80 -4.87 16.95
N PRO A 11 13.47 -4.93 17.17
CA PRO A 11 12.49 -4.37 16.26
C PRO A 11 12.62 -2.84 16.08
N LEU A 12 13.03 -2.10 17.12
CA LEU A 12 13.26 -0.66 17.04
C LEU A 12 14.43 -0.32 16.11
N ASP A 13 15.54 -1.05 16.21
CA ASP A 13 16.71 -0.85 15.37
C ASP A 13 16.40 -1.18 13.90
N ALA A 14 15.52 -2.17 13.65
CA ALA A 14 15.04 -2.50 12.31
C ALA A 14 14.22 -1.36 11.68
N ILE A 15 13.33 -0.73 12.46
CA ILE A 15 12.53 0.41 12.01
C ILE A 15 13.44 1.60 11.68
N LEU A 16 14.38 1.93 12.56
CA LEU A 16 15.33 3.02 12.34
C LEU A 16 16.21 2.77 11.14
N ALA A 17 16.72 1.54 10.96
CA ALA A 17 17.55 1.19 9.82
C ALA A 17 16.78 1.25 8.49
N THR A 18 15.53 0.80 8.45
CA THR A 18 14.70 0.90 7.23
C THR A 18 14.34 2.34 6.91
N TRP A 19 14.07 3.17 7.92
CA TRP A 19 13.84 4.59 7.74
C TRP A 19 15.10 5.30 7.20
N GLY A 20 16.26 5.06 7.81
CA GLY A 20 17.53 5.61 7.35
C GLY A 20 17.88 5.18 5.91
N LEU A 21 17.62 3.91 5.58
CA LEU A 21 17.80 3.41 4.22
C LEU A 21 16.87 4.11 3.22
N GLY A 22 15.62 4.37 3.62
CA GLY A 22 14.65 5.13 2.83
C GLY A 22 15.14 6.55 2.53
N ILE A 23 15.69 7.25 3.53
CA ILE A 23 16.28 8.58 3.35
C ILE A 23 17.46 8.53 2.39
N VAL A 24 18.37 7.57 2.56
CA VAL A 24 19.54 7.41 1.68
C VAL A 24 19.11 7.16 0.23
N ILE A 25 18.14 6.27 0.01
CA ILE A 25 17.62 6.00 -1.34
C ILE A 25 16.97 7.25 -1.93
N GLY A 26 16.15 7.98 -1.16
CA GLY A 26 15.54 9.24 -1.59
C GLY A 26 16.59 10.29 -1.99
N GLN A 27 17.65 10.42 -1.20
CA GLN A 27 18.75 11.32 -1.54
C GLN A 27 19.53 10.87 -2.78
N LEU A 28 19.77 9.57 -2.96
CA LEU A 28 20.41 9.05 -4.17
C LEU A 28 19.57 9.34 -5.42
N ILE A 29 18.25 9.14 -5.34
CA ILE A 29 17.34 9.48 -6.44
C ILE A 29 17.42 10.98 -6.75
N THR A 30 17.41 11.82 -5.72
CA THR A 30 17.51 13.28 -5.86
C THR A 30 18.83 13.71 -6.49
N LEU A 31 19.94 13.05 -6.15
CA LEU A 31 21.26 13.34 -6.74
C LEU A 31 21.36 12.89 -8.19
N LEU A 32 20.75 11.77 -8.57
CA LEU A 32 20.83 11.21 -9.91
C LEU A 32 19.83 11.87 -10.88
N PHE A 33 18.62 12.19 -10.43
CA PHE A 33 17.52 12.68 -11.28
C PHE A 33 17.16 14.16 -11.04
N GLY A 34 17.76 14.78 -10.02
CA GLY A 34 17.45 16.16 -9.64
C GLY A 34 16.26 16.25 -8.68
N ARG A 35 15.94 17.50 -8.27
CA ARG A 35 14.82 17.82 -7.37
C ARG A 35 13.57 18.28 -8.10
N GLU A 36 13.66 18.44 -9.42
CA GLU A 36 12.56 18.99 -10.20
C GLU A 36 11.41 17.99 -10.31
N VAL A 37 10.20 18.51 -10.18
CA VAL A 37 8.99 17.73 -10.38
C VAL A 37 8.89 17.38 -11.86
N GLN A 38 8.92 16.09 -12.17
CA GLN A 38 8.81 15.60 -13.54
C GLN A 38 7.35 15.25 -13.85
N PHE A 39 6.84 15.81 -14.93
CA PHE A 39 5.51 15.49 -15.44
C PHE A 39 5.61 14.36 -16.47
N VAL A 40 4.97 13.24 -16.19
CA VAL A 40 4.90 12.13 -17.13
C VAL A 40 3.60 12.23 -17.92
N LYS A 41 3.71 12.20 -19.24
CA LYS A 41 2.53 12.18 -20.11
C LYS A 41 1.74 10.89 -19.88
N SER A 42 0.42 11.00 -19.74
CA SER A 42 -0.45 9.83 -19.66
C SER A 42 -0.29 8.99 -20.94
N PRO A 43 -0.06 7.67 -20.81
CA PRO A 43 0.07 6.77 -21.96
C PRO A 43 -1.22 6.68 -22.79
N ILE A 44 -2.36 7.04 -22.19
CA ILE A 44 -3.68 7.04 -22.85
C ILE A 44 -4.28 8.44 -22.65
N SER A 45 -4.41 9.19 -23.75
CA SER A 45 -4.90 10.57 -23.75
C SER A 45 -6.37 10.68 -24.23
N GLY A 46 -7.17 9.63 -24.05
CA GLY A 46 -8.60 9.65 -24.37
C GLY A 46 -9.45 10.13 -23.19
N ALA A 47 -10.57 10.77 -23.51
CA ALA A 47 -11.67 11.04 -22.59
C ALA A 47 -12.88 10.18 -22.97
N VAL A 48 -13.57 9.63 -21.97
CA VAL A 48 -14.85 8.95 -22.14
C VAL A 48 -15.91 9.81 -21.48
N ASP A 49 -16.90 10.21 -22.23
CA ASP A 49 -18.05 10.94 -21.72
C ASP A 49 -19.06 9.96 -21.14
N PHE A 50 -19.21 10.00 -19.84
CA PHE A 50 -20.18 9.17 -19.13
C PHE A 50 -21.06 10.06 -18.26
N LEU A 51 -22.39 10.00 -18.45
CA LEU A 51 -23.39 10.80 -17.72
C LEU A 51 -23.15 12.33 -17.75
N GLY A 52 -22.62 12.88 -18.85
CA GLY A 52 -22.38 14.32 -18.99
C GLY A 52 -21.10 14.85 -18.35
N ALA A 53 -20.23 13.95 -17.86
CA ALA A 53 -18.90 14.29 -17.37
C ALA A 53 -17.83 13.53 -18.17
N SER A 54 -16.77 14.25 -18.58
CA SER A 54 -15.63 13.64 -19.29
C SER A 54 -14.62 13.09 -18.30
N TYR A 55 -14.44 11.79 -18.32
CA TYR A 55 -13.46 11.07 -17.48
C TYR A 55 -12.26 10.67 -18.32
N SER A 56 -11.06 10.86 -17.77
CA SER A 56 -9.84 10.33 -18.40
C SER A 56 -9.89 8.80 -18.46
N GLN A 57 -9.66 8.23 -19.64
CA GLN A 57 -9.56 6.77 -19.83
C GLN A 57 -8.51 6.15 -18.91
N TYR A 58 -7.45 6.88 -18.62
CA TYR A 58 -6.40 6.42 -17.72
C TYR A 58 -6.91 6.18 -16.28
N ARG A 59 -7.84 7.00 -15.77
CA ARG A 59 -8.44 6.78 -14.45
C ARG A 59 -9.27 5.50 -14.41
N LEU A 60 -10.02 5.21 -15.47
CA LEU A 60 -10.77 3.95 -15.57
C LEU A 60 -9.84 2.73 -15.63
N LEU A 61 -8.75 2.85 -16.39
CA LEU A 61 -7.73 1.80 -16.43
C LEU A 61 -7.11 1.56 -15.05
N MET A 62 -6.86 2.62 -14.27
CA MET A 62 -6.36 2.51 -12.90
C MET A 62 -7.32 1.74 -11.97
N VAL A 63 -8.62 1.99 -12.09
CA VAL A 63 -9.64 1.25 -11.31
C VAL A 63 -9.60 -0.23 -11.69
N ILE A 64 -9.59 -0.54 -12.99
CA ILE A 64 -9.52 -1.93 -13.46
C ILE A 64 -8.22 -2.60 -13.02
N ALA A 65 -7.08 -1.92 -13.14
CA ALA A 65 -5.79 -2.43 -12.72
C ALA A 65 -5.74 -2.70 -11.21
N SER A 66 -6.28 -1.80 -10.37
CA SER A 66 -6.32 -1.97 -8.92
C SER A 66 -7.19 -3.16 -8.51
N VAL A 67 -8.35 -3.33 -9.14
CA VAL A 67 -9.24 -4.49 -8.90
C VAL A 67 -8.57 -5.78 -9.37
N ALA A 68 -7.95 -5.79 -10.55
CA ALA A 68 -7.25 -6.95 -11.08
C ALA A 68 -6.07 -7.36 -10.17
N LEU A 69 -5.28 -6.40 -9.67
CA LEU A 69 -4.19 -6.64 -8.71
C LEU A 69 -4.71 -7.18 -7.38
N ALA A 70 -5.81 -6.63 -6.87
CA ALA A 70 -6.44 -7.10 -5.63
C ALA A 70 -6.94 -8.55 -5.78
N LEU A 71 -7.59 -8.87 -6.90
CA LEU A 71 -8.04 -10.23 -7.21
C LEU A 71 -6.88 -11.20 -7.41
N ALA A 72 -5.83 -10.78 -8.12
CA ALA A 72 -4.62 -11.59 -8.32
C ALA A 72 -3.94 -11.89 -6.96
N LEU A 73 -3.80 -10.88 -6.10
CA LEU A 73 -3.25 -11.07 -4.76
C LEU A 73 -4.14 -12.00 -3.90
N ALA A 74 -5.46 -11.83 -3.97
CA ALA A 74 -6.40 -12.72 -3.29
C ALA A 74 -6.30 -14.17 -3.80
N ALA A 75 -6.18 -14.36 -5.11
CA ALA A 75 -5.98 -15.69 -5.71
C ALA A 75 -4.66 -16.32 -5.26
N VAL A 76 -3.57 -15.55 -5.23
CA VAL A 76 -2.26 -16.03 -4.74
C VAL A 76 -2.34 -16.41 -3.26
N LEU A 77 -2.91 -15.56 -2.41
CA LEU A 77 -2.97 -15.80 -0.96
C LEU A 77 -3.97 -16.89 -0.55
N ASN A 78 -5.05 -17.10 -1.31
CA ASN A 78 -6.06 -18.11 -1.00
C ASN A 78 -5.84 -19.42 -1.77
N GLY A 79 -5.26 -19.35 -2.98
CA GLY A 79 -5.13 -20.49 -3.87
C GLY A 79 -3.76 -21.17 -3.87
N THR A 80 -2.74 -20.57 -3.25
CA THR A 80 -1.39 -21.12 -3.33
C THR A 80 -0.83 -21.56 -1.96
N ARG A 81 0.16 -22.45 -2.02
CA ARG A 81 0.91 -22.90 -0.82
C ARG A 81 1.62 -21.74 -0.12
N LEU A 82 2.00 -20.71 -0.86
CA LEU A 82 2.62 -19.50 -0.28
C LEU A 82 1.67 -18.78 0.68
N GLY A 83 0.41 -18.62 0.33
CA GLY A 83 -0.58 -18.00 1.22
C GLY A 83 -0.81 -18.81 2.49
N LEU A 84 -0.89 -20.13 2.38
CA LEU A 84 -1.04 -21.02 3.51
C LEU A 84 0.18 -20.98 4.45
N GLN A 85 1.38 -21.02 3.88
CA GLN A 85 2.64 -20.90 4.62
C GLN A 85 2.78 -19.53 5.29
N THR A 86 2.38 -18.47 4.62
CA THR A 86 2.41 -17.10 5.16
C THR A 86 1.50 -16.99 6.39
N ARG A 87 0.27 -17.49 6.30
CA ARG A 87 -0.66 -17.52 7.45
C ARG A 87 -0.12 -18.37 8.61
N ALA A 88 0.44 -19.55 8.33
CA ALA A 88 1.04 -20.41 9.34
C ALA A 88 2.21 -19.71 10.07
N VAL A 89 3.08 -19.02 9.34
CA VAL A 89 4.20 -18.27 9.92
C VAL A 89 3.72 -17.05 10.74
N ILE A 90 2.64 -16.37 10.32
CA ILE A 90 2.04 -15.24 11.06
C ILE A 90 1.43 -15.73 12.38
N MET A 91 0.72 -16.86 12.35
CA MET A 91 0.07 -17.41 13.56
C MET A 91 1.08 -17.92 14.59
N ASN A 92 2.03 -18.73 14.18
CA ASN A 92 3.08 -19.24 15.06
C ASN A 92 4.32 -19.66 14.27
N GLU A 93 5.35 -18.82 14.29
CA GLU A 93 6.59 -19.09 13.56
C GLU A 93 7.33 -20.34 14.05
N ASN A 94 7.36 -20.57 15.36
CA ASN A 94 8.07 -21.72 15.94
C ASN A 94 7.40 -23.04 15.55
N LEU A 95 6.06 -23.07 15.58
CA LEU A 95 5.29 -24.23 15.14
C LEU A 95 5.45 -24.46 13.64
N ALA A 96 5.39 -23.40 12.82
CA ALA A 96 5.60 -23.50 11.38
C ALA A 96 6.99 -24.06 11.03
N ARG A 97 8.03 -23.64 11.75
CA ARG A 97 9.40 -24.19 11.61
C ARG A 97 9.46 -25.68 12.00
N GLY A 98 8.77 -26.06 13.08
CA GLY A 98 8.66 -27.46 13.49
C GLY A 98 8.01 -28.36 12.45
N LEU A 99 7.09 -27.81 11.64
CA LEU A 99 6.45 -28.48 10.51
C LEU A 99 7.29 -28.43 9.21
N GLY A 100 8.54 -27.97 9.26
CA GLY A 100 9.44 -27.93 8.12
C GLY A 100 9.28 -26.71 7.21
N ILE A 101 8.48 -25.69 7.60
CA ILE A 101 8.30 -24.47 6.81
C ILE A 101 9.50 -23.54 7.04
N ASN A 102 10.17 -23.14 5.96
CA ASN A 102 11.25 -22.18 6.02
C ASN A 102 10.70 -20.75 6.17
N SER A 103 10.50 -20.31 7.42
CA SER A 103 9.94 -18.98 7.74
C SER A 103 10.75 -17.83 7.13
N GLY A 104 12.08 -17.96 7.02
CA GLY A 104 12.93 -16.94 6.42
C GLY A 104 12.67 -16.75 4.93
N LEU A 105 12.43 -17.84 4.21
CA LEU A 105 12.10 -17.81 2.79
C LEU A 105 10.69 -17.25 2.55
N VAL A 106 9.73 -17.67 3.35
CA VAL A 106 8.34 -17.17 3.30
C VAL A 106 8.31 -15.66 3.52
N ARG A 107 8.97 -15.15 4.55
CA ARG A 107 9.09 -13.71 4.81
C ARG A 107 9.75 -12.96 3.66
N PHE A 108 10.83 -13.52 3.11
CA PHE A 108 11.52 -12.89 1.98
C PHE A 108 10.62 -12.76 0.76
N ILE A 109 9.90 -13.82 0.39
CA ILE A 109 8.98 -13.80 -0.76
C ILE A 109 7.83 -12.81 -0.52
N THR A 110 7.21 -12.85 0.67
CA THR A 110 6.09 -11.96 1.01
C THR A 110 6.53 -10.49 0.99
N PHE A 111 7.70 -10.18 1.54
CA PHE A 111 8.26 -8.83 1.50
C PHE A 111 8.57 -8.38 0.08
N SER A 112 9.16 -9.25 -0.75
CA SER A 112 9.48 -8.95 -2.15
C SER A 112 8.21 -8.71 -2.98
N LEU A 113 7.15 -9.49 -2.75
CA LEU A 113 5.85 -9.27 -3.38
C LEU A 113 5.25 -7.93 -2.98
N GLY A 114 5.28 -7.58 -1.69
CA GLY A 114 4.82 -6.28 -1.21
C GLY A 114 5.59 -5.11 -1.83
N ALA A 115 6.92 -5.20 -1.88
CA ALA A 115 7.76 -4.18 -2.51
C ALA A 115 7.48 -4.06 -4.01
N GLY A 116 7.28 -5.18 -4.72
CA GLY A 116 6.92 -5.20 -6.13
C GLY A 116 5.56 -4.53 -6.39
N LEU A 117 4.55 -4.83 -5.57
CA LEU A 117 3.23 -4.20 -5.66
C LEU A 117 3.29 -2.70 -5.36
N ALA A 118 4.07 -2.28 -4.37
CA ALA A 118 4.27 -0.86 -4.06
C ALA A 118 4.95 -0.10 -5.21
N SER A 119 5.99 -0.68 -5.81
CA SER A 119 6.66 -0.10 -7.00
C SER A 119 5.71 0.01 -8.18
N LEU A 120 4.89 -1.02 -8.42
CA LEU A 120 3.91 -1.04 -9.50
C LEU A 120 2.82 0.02 -9.26
N ALA A 121 2.32 0.14 -8.02
CA ALA A 121 1.35 1.18 -7.66
C ALA A 121 1.93 2.59 -7.85
N GLY A 122 3.20 2.82 -7.46
CA GLY A 122 3.89 4.08 -7.69
C GLY A 122 4.01 4.42 -9.18
N ALA A 123 4.41 3.45 -10.01
CA ALA A 123 4.52 3.63 -11.45
C ALA A 123 3.16 3.95 -12.11
N LEU A 124 2.10 3.29 -11.66
CA LEU A 124 0.76 3.52 -12.18
C LEU A 124 0.19 4.89 -11.80
N ILE A 125 0.47 5.41 -10.60
CA ILE A 125 -0.07 6.70 -10.14
C ILE A 125 0.68 7.90 -10.71
N THR A 126 1.93 7.71 -11.12
CA THR A 126 2.82 8.77 -11.63
C THR A 126 2.21 9.66 -12.71
N PRO A 127 1.52 9.15 -13.76
CA PRO A 127 0.91 10.00 -14.79
C PRO A 127 -0.23 10.89 -14.28
N LEU A 128 -0.78 10.63 -13.11
CA LEU A 128 -1.86 11.41 -12.50
C LEU A 128 -1.36 12.47 -11.52
N THR A 129 -0.19 12.25 -10.91
CA THR A 129 0.30 13.09 -9.81
C THR A 129 1.58 13.84 -10.09
N SER A 130 2.39 13.41 -11.04
CA SER A 130 3.79 13.80 -11.24
C SER A 130 4.80 12.96 -10.43
N VAL A 131 6.07 13.03 -10.79
CA VAL A 131 7.18 12.35 -10.10
C VAL A 131 7.92 13.34 -9.23
N ASP A 132 7.98 13.03 -7.93
CA ASP A 132 8.75 13.74 -6.93
C ASP A 132 9.51 12.70 -6.10
N PRO A 133 10.76 12.93 -5.69
CA PRO A 133 11.51 12.01 -4.83
C PRO A 133 10.81 11.62 -3.52
N ASN A 134 9.91 12.48 -3.01
CA ASN A 134 9.15 12.26 -1.78
C ASN A 134 7.69 11.81 -2.02
N LEU A 135 7.31 11.51 -3.26
CA LEU A 135 5.94 11.11 -3.63
C LEU A 135 5.38 10.01 -2.73
N GLY A 136 6.20 9.07 -2.28
CA GLY A 136 5.77 7.93 -1.48
C GLY A 136 5.33 8.25 -0.04
N VAL A 137 5.80 9.36 0.54
CA VAL A 137 5.60 9.65 1.98
C VAL A 137 4.11 9.87 2.34
N PRO A 138 3.33 10.70 1.63
CA PRO A 138 1.90 10.85 1.91
C PRO A 138 1.11 9.55 1.73
N TRP A 139 1.46 8.76 0.73
CA TRP A 139 0.82 7.48 0.47
C TRP A 139 1.15 6.42 1.52
N LEU A 140 2.37 6.46 2.08
CA LEU A 140 2.77 5.58 3.17
C LEU A 140 1.88 5.75 4.40
N VAL A 141 1.62 7.00 4.81
CA VAL A 141 0.75 7.30 5.96
C VAL A 141 -0.67 6.80 5.71
N SER A 142 -1.22 7.10 4.52
CA SER A 142 -2.57 6.65 4.14
C SER A 142 -2.68 5.12 4.10
N ALA A 143 -1.69 4.44 3.52
CA ALA A 143 -1.65 2.97 3.46
C ALA A 143 -1.54 2.36 4.85
N PHE A 144 -0.74 2.94 5.75
CA PHE A 144 -0.60 2.48 7.12
C PHE A 144 -1.92 2.59 7.90
N MET A 145 -2.63 3.71 7.76
CA MET A 145 -3.96 3.90 8.37
C MET A 145 -4.98 2.90 7.83
N LEU A 146 -4.97 2.63 6.52
CA LEU A 146 -5.83 1.62 5.90
C LEU A 146 -5.58 0.21 6.46
N VAL A 147 -4.31 -0.17 6.61
CA VAL A 147 -3.93 -1.48 7.17
C VAL A 147 -4.35 -1.60 8.63
N LEU A 148 -4.17 -0.56 9.44
CA LEU A 148 -4.61 -0.56 10.85
C LEU A 148 -6.13 -0.76 10.97
N VAL A 149 -6.91 -0.12 10.10
CA VAL A 149 -8.39 -0.23 10.12
C VAL A 149 -8.85 -1.56 9.57
N SER A 150 -8.17 -2.11 8.56
CA SER A 150 -8.57 -3.37 7.91
C SER A 150 -8.28 -4.62 8.74
N GLY A 151 -7.25 -4.58 9.59
CA GLY A 151 -6.76 -5.76 10.29
C GLY A 151 -6.10 -6.77 9.34
N MET A 152 -6.29 -8.08 9.60
CA MET A 152 -5.59 -9.15 8.87
C MET A 152 -6.33 -9.68 7.62
N SER A 153 -7.51 -9.16 7.29
CA SER A 153 -8.32 -9.67 6.19
C SER A 153 -8.19 -8.82 4.93
N LEU A 154 -7.93 -9.46 3.79
CA LEU A 154 -7.84 -8.80 2.50
C LEU A 154 -9.20 -8.20 2.06
N ALA A 155 -10.31 -8.87 2.39
CA ALA A 155 -11.65 -8.36 2.11
C ALA A 155 -11.94 -7.10 2.95
N SER A 156 -11.55 -7.09 4.22
CA SER A 156 -11.66 -5.90 5.09
C SER A 156 -10.80 -4.75 4.56
N LEU A 157 -9.62 -5.04 4.00
CA LEU A 157 -8.77 -4.04 3.38
C LEU A 157 -9.46 -3.40 2.16
N ALA A 158 -10.09 -4.20 1.30
CA ALA A 158 -10.83 -3.70 0.16
C ALA A 158 -12.00 -2.80 0.59
N VAL A 159 -12.76 -3.19 1.61
CA VAL A 159 -13.84 -2.37 2.18
C VAL A 159 -13.29 -1.09 2.79
N ALA A 160 -12.20 -1.16 3.55
CA ALA A 160 -11.55 0.02 4.12
C ALA A 160 -11.07 1.00 3.03
N CYS A 161 -10.49 0.50 1.94
CA CYS A 161 -10.08 1.31 0.80
C CYS A 161 -11.28 2.02 0.14
N LEU A 162 -12.40 1.32 -0.04
CA LEU A 162 -13.60 1.92 -0.63
C LEU A 162 -14.23 2.97 0.29
N VAL A 163 -14.35 2.68 1.58
CA VAL A 163 -14.98 3.59 2.54
C VAL A 163 -14.10 4.81 2.81
N LEU A 164 -12.84 4.60 3.18
CA LEU A 164 -11.94 5.70 3.54
C LEU A 164 -11.50 6.49 2.30
N GLY A 165 -11.21 5.79 1.19
CA GLY A 165 -10.86 6.44 -0.08
C GLY A 165 -12.04 7.19 -0.67
N GLY A 166 -13.26 6.63 -0.63
CA GLY A 166 -14.48 7.30 -1.05
C GLY A 166 -14.76 8.56 -0.22
N ALA A 167 -14.65 8.46 1.11
CA ALA A 167 -14.81 9.61 2.00
C ALA A 167 -13.75 10.70 1.73
N GLN A 168 -12.49 10.31 1.50
CA GLN A 168 -11.42 11.24 1.13
C GLN A 168 -11.75 12.01 -0.14
N VAL A 169 -12.19 11.31 -1.18
CA VAL A 169 -12.54 11.92 -2.48
C VAL A 169 -13.72 12.88 -2.31
N LEU A 170 -14.76 12.49 -1.58
CA LEU A 170 -15.91 13.35 -1.32
C LEU A 170 -15.50 14.63 -0.59
N VAL A 171 -14.74 14.52 0.50
CA VAL A 171 -14.28 15.69 1.26
C VAL A 171 -13.32 16.56 0.44
N SER A 172 -12.46 15.96 -0.36
CA SER A 172 -11.54 16.69 -1.25
C SER A 172 -12.29 17.45 -2.36
N THR A 173 -13.39 16.89 -2.87
CA THR A 173 -14.16 17.48 -3.98
C THR A 173 -15.10 18.59 -3.51
N TYR A 174 -15.80 18.38 -2.39
CA TYR A 174 -16.77 19.37 -1.87
C TYR A 174 -16.16 20.34 -0.86
N GLY A 175 -15.01 20.02 -0.28
CA GLY A 175 -14.28 20.86 0.67
C GLY A 175 -12.94 21.33 0.09
N ASN A 176 -11.88 21.09 0.85
CA ASN A 176 -10.51 21.41 0.46
C ASN A 176 -9.66 20.14 0.32
N PRO A 177 -8.71 20.09 -0.65
CA PRO A 177 -7.80 18.97 -0.83
C PRO A 177 -7.00 18.62 0.45
N VAL A 178 -6.67 19.62 1.27
CA VAL A 178 -5.98 19.44 2.55
C VAL A 178 -6.86 18.68 3.54
N LEU A 179 -8.16 19.01 3.61
CA LEU A 179 -9.13 18.30 4.45
C LEU A 179 -9.33 16.86 3.98
N GLY A 180 -9.29 16.63 2.66
CA GLY A 180 -9.32 15.29 2.08
C GLY A 180 -8.19 14.39 2.60
N GLY A 181 -6.95 14.91 2.67
CA GLY A 181 -5.82 14.18 3.23
C GLY A 181 -5.98 13.85 4.72
N LEU A 182 -6.54 14.77 5.51
CA LEU A 182 -6.81 14.57 6.93
C LEU A 182 -7.97 13.61 7.18
N THR A 183 -8.91 13.48 6.24
CA THR A 183 -10.11 12.64 6.38
C THR A 183 -9.76 11.18 6.65
N ILE A 184 -8.77 10.62 5.97
CA ILE A 184 -8.33 9.23 6.20
C ILE A 184 -7.85 9.06 7.64
N VAL A 185 -7.01 9.98 8.14
CA VAL A 185 -6.44 9.89 9.49
C VAL A 185 -7.52 10.03 10.55
N VAL A 186 -8.41 11.01 10.40
CA VAL A 186 -9.51 11.27 11.34
C VAL A 186 -10.50 10.10 11.36
N LEU A 187 -10.94 9.63 10.19
CA LEU A 187 -11.85 8.49 10.09
C LEU A 187 -11.21 7.20 10.61
N ALA A 188 -9.95 6.95 10.28
CA ALA A 188 -9.22 5.79 10.80
C ALA A 188 -9.15 5.83 12.33
N ALA A 189 -8.80 6.97 12.93
CA ALA A 189 -8.77 7.14 14.37
C ALA A 189 -10.15 6.94 15.00
N LEU A 190 -11.21 7.44 14.36
CA LEU A 190 -12.58 7.32 14.84
C LEU A 190 -13.08 5.88 14.75
N ILE A 191 -12.80 5.18 13.67
CA ILE A 191 -13.13 3.75 13.50
C ILE A 191 -12.41 2.91 14.56
N LEU A 192 -11.10 3.13 14.76
CA LEU A 192 -10.31 2.41 15.77
C LEU A 192 -10.77 2.71 17.20
N ARG A 193 -11.27 3.94 17.47
CA ARG A 193 -11.86 4.29 18.77
C ARG A 193 -13.18 3.56 19.01
N LEU A 194 -14.01 3.42 17.98
CA LEU A 194 -15.32 2.77 18.08
C LEU A 194 -15.20 1.23 18.00
N ARG A 195 -14.24 0.75 17.21
CA ARG A 195 -13.95 -0.67 17.01
C ARG A 195 -12.43 -0.89 17.03
N PRO A 196 -11.83 -1.17 18.19
CA PRO A 196 -10.39 -1.35 18.32
C PRO A 196 -9.84 -2.55 17.52
N GLN A 197 -10.72 -3.46 17.09
CA GLN A 197 -10.38 -4.61 16.22
C GLN A 197 -10.49 -4.30 14.71
N GLY A 198 -10.85 -3.06 14.35
CA GLY A 198 -11.04 -2.67 12.95
C GLY A 198 -12.25 -3.34 12.29
N PHE A 199 -12.19 -3.56 10.98
CA PHE A 199 -13.24 -4.22 10.20
C PHE A 199 -13.12 -5.75 10.18
N ALA A 200 -11.97 -6.32 10.56
CA ALA A 200 -11.80 -7.76 10.63
C ALA A 200 -12.53 -8.31 11.86
N ARG A 201 -13.60 -9.06 11.63
CA ARG A 201 -14.18 -9.98 12.64
C ARG A 201 -13.35 -11.28 12.57
N GLU A 202 -12.75 -11.66 13.69
CA GLU A 202 -12.41 -13.06 13.91
C GLU A 202 -13.68 -13.87 14.11
#